data_6a44eb91e2c173391fdc8a798596a6ad
#
_entry.id   6a44eb91e2c173391fdc8a798596a6ad
#
_cell.length_a   1.000
_cell.length_b   1.000
_cell.length_c   1.000
_cell.angle_alpha   90.00
_cell.angle_beta   90.00
_cell.angle_gamma   90.00
#
_symmetry.space_group_name_H-M   'P 1'
#
loop_
_entity.id
_entity.type
_entity.pdbx_description
1 polymer ?
#
loop_
_entity_poly.entity_id
_entity_poly.type
_entity_poly.pdbx_seq_one_letter_code
_entity_poly.pdbx_strand_id
1 'polypeptide(L)'
;MTSNTVYASPYANNIKNMENSEITGLAKNRYTDSETQLAIAKCHYRLGKEYLAANPNVTKEAADELWDSRGYVFKSMLLSRGRIKLKKKEYAEIYRKYFKNNSRSHWRMMQAFLGGSYWQNTSSSNNRTPAALLEEIYADLGEDETQRSYTLERFIDHPNCSLNLALRISTMPDPPQQSYYHRSFADLRQKALMKVAEITKREELASR
;
A
#
# COMPACT_ATOMS: atom_id res chain seq x y z
N MET A 1 5.59 45.07 -11.99
CA MET A 1 5.97 43.68 -12.31
C MET A 1 7.00 43.29 -11.29
N THR A 2 6.58 42.58 -10.23
CA THR A 2 7.48 42.05 -9.19
C THR A 2 8.04 40.75 -9.71
N SER A 3 9.30 40.74 -10.08
CA SER A 3 10.03 39.50 -10.38
C SER A 3 10.10 38.65 -9.12
N ASN A 4 9.31 37.57 -9.05
CA ASN A 4 9.47 36.50 -8.06
C ASN A 4 10.81 35.85 -8.36
N THR A 5 11.87 36.29 -7.73
CA THR A 5 13.13 35.56 -7.68
C THR A 5 12.85 34.29 -6.82
N VAL A 6 12.61 33.17 -7.46
CA VAL A 6 12.54 31.87 -6.77
C VAL A 6 13.96 31.61 -6.28
N TYR A 7 14.22 31.83 -5.00
CA TYR A 7 15.47 31.40 -4.37
C TYR A 7 15.51 29.88 -4.40
N ALA A 8 16.46 29.32 -5.14
CA ALA A 8 16.71 27.89 -5.14
C ALA A 8 16.93 27.43 -3.69
N SER A 9 16.31 26.31 -3.30
CA SER A 9 16.45 25.78 -1.97
C SER A 9 17.93 25.51 -1.64
N PRO A 10 18.46 26.04 -0.54
CA PRO A 10 19.88 25.80 -0.16
C PRO A 10 20.20 24.33 0.06
N TYR A 11 19.18 23.52 0.38
CA TYR A 11 19.33 22.08 0.61
C TYR A 11 19.37 21.30 -0.70
N ALA A 12 18.54 21.63 -1.69
CA ALA A 12 18.44 20.90 -2.95
C ALA A 12 19.78 20.76 -3.67
N ASN A 13 20.57 21.84 -3.71
CA ASN A 13 21.89 21.86 -4.36
C ASN A 13 22.97 21.08 -3.59
N ASN A 14 22.77 20.86 -2.28
CA ASN A 14 23.78 20.29 -1.41
C ASN A 14 23.50 18.85 -0.97
N ILE A 15 22.37 18.24 -1.36
CA ILE A 15 21.94 16.89 -0.94
C ILE A 15 23.06 15.85 -1.12
N LYS A 16 23.89 15.96 -2.16
CA LYS A 16 24.96 15.01 -2.44
C LYS A 16 26.10 15.03 -1.41
N ASN A 17 26.25 16.16 -0.71
CA ASN A 17 27.30 16.37 0.27
C ASN A 17 26.80 16.27 1.71
N MET A 18 25.49 16.10 1.91
CA MET A 18 24.88 16.01 3.23
C MET A 18 25.08 14.64 3.84
N GLU A 19 25.12 14.60 5.16
CA GLU A 19 25.12 13.34 5.90
C GLU A 19 23.77 12.61 5.78
N ASN A 20 23.79 11.29 5.89
CA ASN A 20 22.59 10.45 5.81
C ASN A 20 21.54 10.82 6.88
N SER A 21 21.99 11.26 8.06
CA SER A 21 21.11 11.73 9.15
C SER A 21 20.34 12.99 8.76
N GLU A 22 21.00 13.94 8.12
CA GLU A 22 20.42 15.20 7.66
C GLU A 22 19.39 14.94 6.53
N ILE A 23 19.78 14.12 5.53
CA ILE A 23 18.84 13.70 4.46
C ILE A 23 17.62 13.01 5.05
N THR A 24 17.78 12.16 6.08
CA THR A 24 16.69 11.50 6.77
C THR A 24 15.78 12.52 7.46
N GLY A 25 16.36 13.53 8.13
CA GLY A 25 15.61 14.61 8.77
C GLY A 25 14.75 15.38 7.78
N LEU A 26 15.35 15.80 6.65
CA LEU A 26 14.63 16.48 5.57
C LEU A 26 13.53 15.59 4.95
N ALA A 27 13.81 14.32 4.69
CA ALA A 27 12.84 13.39 4.11
C ALA A 27 11.60 13.17 4.99
N LYS A 28 11.76 13.19 6.31
CA LYS A 28 10.66 13.07 7.29
C LYS A 28 9.90 14.36 7.51
N ASN A 29 10.53 15.50 7.29
CA ASN A 29 9.94 16.80 7.57
C ASN A 29 8.81 17.10 6.57
N ARG A 30 7.61 17.41 7.08
CA ARG A 30 6.43 17.73 6.29
C ARG A 30 6.51 19.06 5.54
N TYR A 31 7.43 19.92 5.95
CA TYR A 31 7.61 21.27 5.39
C TYR A 31 8.80 21.37 4.44
N THR A 32 9.45 20.24 4.14
CA THR A 32 10.54 20.22 3.16
C THR A 32 10.00 20.69 1.79
N ASP A 33 10.67 21.65 1.20
CA ASP A 33 10.28 22.21 -0.10
C ASP A 33 10.38 21.19 -1.24
N SER A 34 9.71 21.50 -2.36
CA SER A 34 9.59 20.59 -3.50
C SER A 34 10.93 20.29 -4.19
N GLU A 35 11.82 21.26 -4.26
CA GLU A 35 13.14 21.08 -4.90
C GLU A 35 14.02 20.16 -4.08
N THR A 36 14.03 20.33 -2.74
CA THR A 36 14.74 19.44 -1.81
C THR A 36 14.15 18.04 -1.85
N GLN A 37 12.83 17.88 -1.88
CA GLN A 37 12.21 16.56 -2.02
C GLN A 37 12.61 15.87 -3.32
N LEU A 38 12.62 16.57 -4.45
CA LEU A 38 13.05 16.01 -5.73
C LEU A 38 14.53 15.65 -5.71
N ALA A 39 15.40 16.45 -5.08
CA ALA A 39 16.81 16.13 -4.92
C ALA A 39 17.03 14.88 -4.07
N ILE A 40 16.25 14.68 -2.98
CA ILE A 40 16.27 13.45 -2.18
C ILE A 40 15.77 12.26 -3.02
N ALA A 41 14.73 12.42 -3.82
CA ALA A 41 14.23 11.36 -4.70
C ALA A 41 15.28 10.87 -5.70
N LYS A 42 16.17 11.76 -6.15
CA LYS A 42 17.28 11.49 -7.09
C LYS A 42 18.57 11.03 -6.42
N CYS A 43 18.77 11.24 -5.12
CA CYS A 43 20.01 10.91 -4.43
C CYS A 43 20.25 9.38 -4.36
N HIS A 44 21.44 8.95 -3.96
CA HIS A 44 21.78 7.53 -3.82
C HIS A 44 21.33 6.92 -2.47
N TYR A 45 20.96 7.74 -1.49
CA TYR A 45 20.63 7.29 -0.14
C TYR A 45 19.23 6.66 -0.09
N ARG A 46 19.18 5.34 -0.10
CA ARG A 46 17.94 4.55 -0.17
C ARG A 46 16.98 4.82 0.99
N LEU A 47 17.49 4.89 2.23
CA LEU A 47 16.66 5.08 3.41
C LEU A 47 16.00 6.46 3.41
N GLY A 48 16.70 7.51 2.96
CA GLY A 48 16.11 8.83 2.74
C GLY A 48 14.94 8.79 1.76
N LYS A 49 15.09 8.06 0.65
CA LYS A 49 14.00 7.84 -0.32
C LYS A 49 12.81 7.09 0.29
N GLU A 50 13.04 6.10 1.16
CA GLU A 50 11.97 5.36 1.85
C GLU A 50 11.19 6.29 2.77
N TYR A 51 11.87 7.15 3.54
CA TYR A 51 11.20 8.15 4.38
C TYR A 51 10.43 9.18 3.54
N LEU A 52 11.01 9.62 2.43
CA LEU A 52 10.32 10.54 1.52
C LEU A 52 9.06 9.91 0.90
N ALA A 53 9.14 8.66 0.43
CA ALA A 53 7.98 7.92 -0.07
C ALA A 53 6.87 7.76 1.00
N ALA A 54 7.26 7.72 2.28
CA ALA A 54 6.35 7.67 3.42
C ALA A 54 5.85 9.05 3.86
N ASN A 55 6.43 10.14 3.38
CA ASN A 55 6.08 11.50 3.80
C ASN A 55 4.65 11.84 3.35
N PRO A 56 3.77 12.32 4.26
CA PRO A 56 2.40 12.69 3.90
C PRO A 56 2.33 13.87 2.91
N ASN A 57 3.37 14.69 2.81
CA ASN A 57 3.44 15.86 1.94
C ASN A 57 4.44 15.66 0.78
N VAL A 58 4.72 14.39 0.39
CA VAL A 58 5.55 14.13 -0.79
C VAL A 58 4.93 14.81 -2.02
N THR A 59 5.72 15.58 -2.74
CA THR A 59 5.28 16.26 -3.95
C THR A 59 5.06 15.28 -5.10
N LYS A 60 4.26 15.69 -6.08
CA LYS A 60 3.98 14.84 -7.23
C LYS A 60 5.26 14.50 -7.98
N GLU A 61 6.11 15.47 -8.22
CA GLU A 61 7.38 15.33 -8.96
C GLU A 61 8.34 14.36 -8.24
N ALA A 62 8.46 14.49 -6.92
CA ALA A 62 9.27 13.57 -6.12
C ALA A 62 8.65 12.15 -6.07
N ALA A 63 7.32 12.04 -6.01
CA ALA A 63 6.64 10.75 -6.05
C ALA A 63 6.80 10.06 -7.42
N ASP A 64 6.70 10.79 -8.52
CA ASP A 64 6.92 10.27 -9.88
C ASP A 64 8.37 9.78 -10.04
N GLU A 65 9.37 10.53 -9.57
CA GLU A 65 10.79 10.12 -9.60
C GLU A 65 11.02 8.84 -8.78
N LEU A 66 10.43 8.75 -7.57
CA LEU A 66 10.52 7.54 -6.74
C LEU A 66 9.78 6.37 -7.39
N TRP A 67 8.69 6.62 -8.12
CA TRP A 67 7.93 5.60 -8.83
C TRP A 67 8.73 4.98 -9.97
N ASP A 68 9.50 5.77 -10.71
CA ASP A 68 10.34 5.32 -11.81
C ASP A 68 11.59 4.57 -11.32
N SER A 69 11.93 4.73 -10.05
CA SER A 69 13.06 4.00 -9.44
C SER A 69 12.86 2.49 -9.50
N ARG A 70 13.97 1.74 -9.63
CA ARG A 70 13.93 0.28 -9.62
C ARG A 70 13.50 -0.26 -8.26
N GLY A 71 12.66 -1.30 -8.30
CA GLY A 71 12.24 -2.04 -7.12
C GLY A 71 10.81 -1.72 -6.66
N TYR A 72 10.34 -2.55 -5.74
CA TYR A 72 8.94 -2.55 -5.27
C TYR A 72 8.70 -1.72 -4.00
N VAL A 73 9.75 -1.36 -3.27
CA VAL A 73 9.64 -0.74 -1.93
C VAL A 73 8.94 0.62 -2.03
N PHE A 74 9.46 1.51 -2.90
CA PHE A 74 8.86 2.84 -3.08
C PHE A 74 7.46 2.74 -3.67
N LYS A 75 7.26 1.84 -4.65
CA LYS A 75 5.95 1.58 -5.26
C LYS A 75 4.90 1.18 -4.21
N SER A 76 5.27 0.27 -3.29
CA SER A 76 4.36 -0.14 -2.23
C SER A 76 3.98 1.00 -1.30
N MET A 77 4.96 1.84 -0.92
CA MET A 77 4.71 2.98 -0.05
C MET A 77 3.84 4.06 -0.71
N LEU A 78 4.12 4.38 -1.96
CA LEU A 78 3.37 5.38 -2.72
C LEU A 78 1.94 4.92 -3.01
N LEU A 79 1.75 3.62 -3.35
CA LEU A 79 0.41 3.04 -3.54
C LEU A 79 -0.38 3.03 -2.24
N SER A 80 0.20 2.53 -1.14
CA SER A 80 -0.49 2.44 0.15
C SER A 80 -0.95 3.81 0.66
N ARG A 81 -0.27 4.87 0.27
CA ARG A 81 -0.61 6.24 0.66
C ARG A 81 -1.41 7.01 -0.39
N GLY A 82 -1.80 6.35 -1.48
CA GLY A 82 -2.59 6.95 -2.57
C GLY A 82 -1.89 8.10 -3.29
N ARG A 83 -0.54 8.13 -3.26
CA ARG A 83 0.26 9.17 -3.93
C ARG A 83 0.33 8.98 -5.42
N ILE A 84 0.25 7.74 -5.88
CA ILE A 84 0.18 7.36 -7.29
C ILE A 84 -1.22 6.85 -7.59
N LYS A 85 -1.82 7.38 -8.66
CA LYS A 85 -3.14 6.97 -9.15
C LYS A 85 -2.96 6.11 -10.39
N LEU A 86 -3.20 4.81 -10.24
CA LEU A 86 -3.16 3.86 -11.35
C LEU A 86 -4.55 3.68 -11.98
N LYS A 87 -4.60 3.36 -13.25
CA LYS A 87 -5.79 2.80 -13.90
C LYS A 87 -5.97 1.35 -13.46
N LYS A 88 -7.21 0.83 -13.53
CA LYS A 88 -7.51 -0.55 -13.06
C LYS A 88 -6.57 -1.61 -13.62
N LYS A 89 -6.22 -1.55 -14.92
CA LYS A 89 -5.31 -2.51 -15.57
C LYS A 89 -3.87 -2.42 -15.06
N GLU A 90 -3.41 -1.23 -14.71
CA GLU A 90 -2.04 -0.98 -14.27
C GLU A 90 -1.78 -1.60 -12.88
N TYR A 91 -2.81 -1.74 -12.03
CA TYR A 91 -2.69 -2.44 -10.76
C TYR A 91 -2.23 -3.89 -10.96
N ALA A 92 -2.85 -4.62 -11.89
CA ALA A 92 -2.50 -6.01 -12.17
C ALA A 92 -1.09 -6.13 -12.79
N GLU A 93 -0.72 -5.23 -13.71
CA GLU A 93 0.60 -5.19 -14.31
C GLU A 93 1.70 -4.97 -13.25
N ILE A 94 1.50 -4.01 -12.32
CA ILE A 94 2.45 -3.73 -11.23
C ILE A 94 2.53 -4.92 -10.27
N TYR A 95 1.39 -5.53 -9.91
CA TYR A 95 1.37 -6.72 -9.06
C TYR A 95 2.22 -7.84 -9.67
N ARG A 96 1.92 -8.23 -10.91
CA ARG A 96 2.60 -9.34 -11.61
C ARG A 96 4.08 -9.09 -11.82
N LYS A 97 4.45 -7.84 -12.12
CA LYS A 97 5.84 -7.46 -12.39
C LYS A 97 6.72 -7.42 -11.14
N TYR A 98 6.21 -6.95 -10.00
CA TYR A 98 7.04 -6.61 -8.86
C TYR A 98 6.76 -7.43 -7.59
N PHE A 99 5.57 -8.03 -7.48
CA PHE A 99 5.13 -8.65 -6.24
C PHE A 99 4.82 -10.14 -6.38
N LYS A 100 4.24 -10.56 -7.50
CA LYS A 100 3.97 -11.97 -7.76
C LYS A 100 5.27 -12.77 -7.73
N ASN A 101 5.27 -13.92 -7.06
CA ASN A 101 6.44 -14.80 -6.88
C ASN A 101 7.61 -14.19 -6.09
N ASN A 102 7.40 -13.10 -5.37
CA ASN A 102 8.42 -12.47 -4.55
C ASN A 102 8.08 -12.59 -3.05
N SER A 103 8.45 -13.72 -2.44
CA SER A 103 8.18 -14.01 -1.02
C SER A 103 8.72 -12.93 -0.06
N ARG A 104 9.85 -12.30 -0.41
CA ARG A 104 10.42 -11.19 0.39
C ARG A 104 9.60 -9.91 0.32
N SER A 105 8.70 -9.79 -0.64
CA SER A 105 7.86 -8.62 -0.84
C SER A 105 6.45 -8.77 -0.30
N HIS A 106 6.11 -9.91 0.33
CA HIS A 106 4.74 -10.20 0.77
C HIS A 106 4.14 -9.07 1.61
N TRP A 107 4.83 -8.64 2.65
CA TRP A 107 4.41 -7.49 3.48
C TRP A 107 4.18 -6.21 2.66
N ARG A 108 5.08 -5.91 1.72
CA ARG A 108 4.96 -4.74 0.85
C ARG A 108 3.81 -4.86 -0.13
N MET A 109 3.55 -6.07 -0.61
CA MET A 109 2.39 -6.39 -1.44
C MET A 109 1.09 -6.13 -0.67
N MET A 110 0.97 -6.67 0.55
CA MET A 110 -0.18 -6.44 1.41
C MET A 110 -0.40 -4.94 1.65
N GLN A 111 0.66 -4.20 1.96
CA GLN A 111 0.61 -2.76 2.14
C GLN A 111 0.13 -2.02 0.88
N ALA A 112 0.62 -2.42 -0.30
CA ALA A 112 0.33 -1.77 -1.57
C ALA A 112 -1.12 -1.96 -2.04
N PHE A 113 -1.64 -3.18 -1.91
CA PHE A 113 -2.89 -3.60 -2.57
C PHE A 113 -4.07 -3.78 -1.60
N LEU A 114 -3.82 -4.19 -0.36
CA LEU A 114 -4.89 -4.42 0.62
C LEU A 114 -5.05 -3.26 1.60
N GLY A 115 -4.09 -2.34 1.58
CA GLY A 115 -4.10 -1.22 2.50
C GLY A 115 -3.74 -1.60 3.94
N GLY A 116 -3.50 -0.55 4.75
CA GLY A 116 -3.17 -0.70 6.16
C GLY A 116 -1.70 -0.96 6.44
N SER A 117 -1.22 -0.29 7.46
CA SER A 117 0.05 -0.59 8.10
C SER A 117 -0.25 -1.38 9.37
N TYR A 118 0.48 -2.44 9.63
CA TYR A 118 0.37 -3.23 10.87
C TYR A 118 0.51 -2.36 12.13
N TRP A 119 1.22 -1.24 12.02
CA TRP A 119 1.57 -0.34 13.12
C TRP A 119 0.80 0.99 13.13
N GLN A 120 -0.04 1.24 12.15
CA GLN A 120 -0.76 2.51 12.05
C GLN A 120 -2.24 2.21 11.79
N ASN A 121 -3.10 2.61 12.73
CA ASN A 121 -4.56 2.72 12.58
C ASN A 121 -4.97 3.73 11.50
N THR A 122 -4.12 3.99 10.52
CA THR A 122 -4.47 4.81 9.38
C THR A 122 -5.24 3.94 8.41
N SER A 123 -6.53 4.20 8.29
CA SER A 123 -7.32 3.79 7.15
C SER A 123 -6.51 4.06 5.89
N SER A 124 -5.92 3.00 5.33
CA SER A 124 -5.14 3.17 4.12
C SER A 124 -6.09 3.55 3.01
N SER A 125 -5.70 4.59 2.30
CA SER A 125 -6.51 5.16 1.22
C SER A 125 -6.53 4.31 -0.06
N ASN A 126 -5.97 3.10 -0.06
CA ASN A 126 -5.95 2.30 -1.27
C ASN A 126 -7.22 1.45 -1.44
N ASN A 127 -8.35 2.14 -1.64
CA ASN A 127 -9.64 1.57 -1.99
C ASN A 127 -9.77 1.19 -3.48
N ARG A 128 -8.65 1.17 -4.22
CA ARG A 128 -8.68 1.14 -5.69
C ARG A 128 -8.28 -0.17 -6.30
N THR A 129 -7.72 -1.09 -5.51
CA THR A 129 -7.38 -2.42 -6.02
C THR A 129 -8.63 -3.10 -6.57
N PRO A 130 -8.66 -3.49 -7.86
CA PRO A 130 -9.83 -4.12 -8.45
C PRO A 130 -10.16 -5.46 -7.79
N ALA A 131 -11.46 -5.81 -7.71
CA ALA A 131 -11.91 -7.07 -7.13
C ALA A 131 -11.25 -8.30 -7.76
N ALA A 132 -11.15 -8.34 -9.10
CA ALA A 132 -10.48 -9.44 -9.80
C ALA A 132 -9.00 -9.58 -9.41
N LEU A 133 -8.32 -8.47 -9.15
CA LEU A 133 -6.93 -8.53 -8.66
C LEU A 133 -6.85 -9.00 -7.20
N LEU A 134 -7.82 -8.64 -6.37
CA LEU A 134 -7.88 -9.17 -5.00
C LEU A 134 -8.03 -10.70 -5.01
N GLU A 135 -8.84 -11.24 -5.91
CA GLU A 135 -8.99 -12.69 -6.07
C GLU A 135 -7.69 -13.35 -6.59
N GLU A 136 -7.00 -12.72 -7.53
CA GLU A 136 -5.68 -13.19 -8.00
C GLU A 136 -4.66 -13.19 -6.86
N ILE A 137 -4.57 -12.10 -6.09
CA ILE A 137 -3.66 -12.00 -4.94
C ILE A 137 -4.00 -13.08 -3.91
N TYR A 138 -5.28 -13.29 -3.61
CA TYR A 138 -5.71 -14.33 -2.67
C TYR A 138 -5.34 -15.74 -3.16
N ALA A 139 -5.49 -16.02 -4.45
CA ALA A 139 -5.12 -17.30 -5.05
C ALA A 139 -3.61 -17.56 -5.05
N ASP A 140 -2.82 -16.50 -5.11
CA ASP A 140 -1.35 -16.56 -5.07
C ASP A 140 -0.78 -16.62 -3.63
N LEU A 141 -1.64 -16.52 -2.58
CA LEU A 141 -1.20 -16.69 -1.19
C LEU A 141 -0.80 -18.15 -0.93
N GLY A 142 0.36 -18.33 -0.29
CA GLY A 142 0.75 -19.64 0.23
C GLY A 142 -0.10 -20.07 1.43
N GLU A 143 -0.04 -21.34 1.79
CA GLU A 143 -0.79 -21.90 2.92
C GLU A 143 -0.54 -21.13 4.22
N ASP A 144 0.71 -20.79 4.52
CA ASP A 144 1.08 -20.04 5.73
C ASP A 144 0.35 -18.70 5.85
N GLU A 145 0.14 -18.01 4.72
CA GLU A 145 -0.51 -16.69 4.72
C GLU A 145 -2.04 -16.79 4.78
N THR A 146 -2.62 -17.83 4.18
CA THR A 146 -4.06 -18.11 4.29
C THR A 146 -4.45 -18.59 5.69
N GLN A 147 -3.48 -19.06 6.48
CA GLN A 147 -3.67 -19.43 7.89
C GLN A 147 -3.55 -18.21 8.84
N ARG A 148 -3.27 -17.00 8.34
CA ARG A 148 -3.16 -15.80 9.15
C ARG A 148 -4.44 -14.97 9.10
N SER A 149 -5.19 -14.99 10.18
CA SER A 149 -6.48 -14.28 10.27
C SER A 149 -6.38 -12.79 9.91
N TYR A 150 -5.29 -12.11 10.27
CA TYR A 150 -5.10 -10.69 9.94
C TYR A 150 -4.93 -10.45 8.42
N THR A 151 -4.33 -11.40 7.69
CA THR A 151 -4.22 -11.32 6.22
C THR A 151 -5.60 -11.39 5.59
N LEU A 152 -6.38 -12.38 6.01
CA LEU A 152 -7.74 -12.60 5.49
C LEU A 152 -8.68 -11.47 5.87
N GLU A 153 -8.56 -10.91 7.08
CA GLU A 153 -9.35 -9.78 7.53
C GLU A 153 -9.20 -8.57 6.60
N ARG A 154 -8.00 -8.31 6.08
CA ARG A 154 -7.75 -7.23 5.13
C ARG A 154 -8.48 -7.39 3.81
N PHE A 155 -8.62 -8.62 3.33
CA PHE A 155 -9.44 -8.90 2.14
C PHE A 155 -10.91 -8.60 2.40
N ILE A 156 -11.44 -9.01 3.56
CA ILE A 156 -12.82 -8.77 3.96
C ILE A 156 -13.10 -7.27 4.11
N ASP A 157 -12.16 -6.54 4.73
CA ASP A 157 -12.29 -5.10 4.98
C ASP A 157 -12.09 -4.26 3.72
N HIS A 158 -11.55 -4.85 2.66
CA HIS A 158 -11.33 -4.11 1.43
C HIS A 158 -12.67 -3.73 0.78
N PRO A 159 -12.89 -2.45 0.38
CA PRO A 159 -14.17 -2.01 -0.18
C PRO A 159 -14.55 -2.72 -1.47
N ASN A 160 -13.57 -3.21 -2.22
CA ASN A 160 -13.78 -3.99 -3.45
C ASN A 160 -13.69 -5.51 -3.22
N CYS A 161 -13.85 -6.00 -1.98
CA CYS A 161 -14.00 -7.42 -1.72
C CYS A 161 -15.19 -7.96 -2.53
N SER A 162 -14.97 -8.99 -3.35
CA SER A 162 -16.03 -9.62 -4.13
C SER A 162 -16.87 -10.56 -3.27
N LEU A 163 -18.10 -10.83 -3.71
CA LEU A 163 -18.98 -11.83 -3.08
C LEU A 163 -18.28 -13.20 -3.03
N ASN A 164 -17.68 -13.62 -4.15
CA ASN A 164 -16.95 -14.89 -4.24
C ASN A 164 -15.81 -14.98 -3.23
N LEU A 165 -15.01 -13.93 -3.09
CA LEU A 165 -13.90 -13.90 -2.13
C LEU A 165 -14.40 -13.94 -0.68
N ALA A 166 -15.45 -13.19 -0.35
CA ALA A 166 -16.06 -13.21 0.97
C ALA A 166 -16.64 -14.58 1.32
N LEU A 167 -17.33 -15.24 0.37
CA LEU A 167 -17.85 -16.60 0.54
C LEU A 167 -16.70 -17.61 0.77
N ARG A 168 -15.64 -17.56 -0.01
CA ARG A 168 -14.48 -18.47 0.18
C ARG A 168 -13.89 -18.32 1.58
N ILE A 169 -13.73 -17.10 2.09
CA ILE A 169 -13.19 -16.88 3.44
C ILE A 169 -14.19 -17.35 4.50
N SER A 170 -15.51 -17.16 4.30
CA SER A 170 -16.53 -17.58 5.27
C SER A 170 -16.64 -19.10 5.45
N THR A 171 -16.19 -19.86 4.47
CA THR A 171 -16.24 -21.34 4.48
C THR A 171 -14.88 -21.99 4.76
N MET A 172 -13.84 -21.21 5.07
CA MET A 172 -12.52 -21.77 5.36
C MET A 172 -12.53 -22.64 6.62
N PRO A 173 -11.83 -23.79 6.61
CA PRO A 173 -11.62 -24.59 7.82
C PRO A 173 -10.74 -23.85 8.83
N ASP A 174 -10.78 -24.31 10.08
CA ASP A 174 -9.85 -23.84 11.09
C ASP A 174 -8.43 -24.30 10.72
N PRO A 175 -7.41 -23.45 10.89
CA PRO A 175 -6.03 -23.86 10.64
C PRO A 175 -5.58 -24.89 11.66
N PRO A 176 -4.67 -25.81 11.29
CA PRO A 176 -4.21 -26.90 12.16
C PRO A 176 -3.50 -26.41 13.43
N GLN A 177 -2.96 -25.19 13.43
CA GLN A 177 -2.35 -24.56 14.60
C GLN A 177 -2.96 -23.18 14.82
N GLN A 178 -3.61 -22.97 15.97
CA GLN A 178 -4.07 -21.65 16.36
C GLN A 178 -2.88 -20.82 16.88
N SER A 179 -2.55 -19.75 16.21
CA SER A 179 -1.57 -18.78 16.70
C SER A 179 -2.17 -17.95 17.83
N TYR A 180 -1.50 -17.87 18.98
CA TYR A 180 -1.93 -17.14 20.16
C TYR A 180 -2.17 -15.63 19.98
N TYR A 181 -1.76 -15.06 18.87
CA TYR A 181 -1.77 -13.60 18.64
C TYR A 181 -2.84 -13.11 17.67
N HIS A 182 -3.78 -13.95 17.26
CA HIS A 182 -4.72 -13.60 16.21
C HIS A 182 -6.18 -13.80 16.61
N ARG A 183 -7.08 -12.99 16.04
CA ARG A 183 -8.52 -13.19 16.15
C ARG A 183 -8.88 -14.63 15.82
N SER A 184 -9.89 -15.13 16.51
CA SER A 184 -10.43 -16.45 16.24
C SER A 184 -10.88 -16.55 14.78
N PHE A 185 -10.64 -17.68 14.12
CA PHE A 185 -11.14 -17.93 12.77
C PHE A 185 -12.67 -17.95 12.73
N ALA A 186 -13.32 -18.25 13.85
CA ALA A 186 -14.76 -18.12 13.98
C ALA A 186 -15.23 -16.68 13.81
N ASP A 187 -14.56 -15.70 14.46
CA ASP A 187 -14.87 -14.29 14.31
C ASP A 187 -14.62 -13.79 12.88
N LEU A 188 -13.54 -14.29 12.27
CA LEU A 188 -13.21 -13.97 10.88
C LEU A 188 -14.29 -14.47 9.91
N ARG A 189 -14.74 -15.72 10.06
CA ARG A 189 -15.84 -16.29 9.27
C ARG A 189 -17.14 -15.51 9.47
N GLN A 190 -17.45 -15.15 10.72
CA GLN A 190 -18.62 -14.32 11.03
C GLN A 190 -18.54 -12.96 10.33
N LYS A 191 -17.36 -12.30 10.38
CA LYS A 191 -17.11 -11.05 9.67
C LYS A 191 -17.27 -11.20 8.15
N ALA A 192 -16.78 -12.31 7.58
CA ALA A 192 -16.93 -12.62 6.17
C ALA A 192 -18.40 -12.83 5.78
N LEU A 193 -19.20 -13.52 6.60
CA LEU A 193 -20.65 -13.68 6.39
C LEU A 193 -21.39 -12.34 6.44
N MET A 194 -21.01 -11.45 7.36
CA MET A 194 -21.57 -10.08 7.37
C MET A 194 -21.25 -9.32 6.08
N LYS A 195 -20.03 -9.50 5.56
CA LYS A 195 -19.62 -8.90 4.28
C LYS A 195 -20.40 -9.47 3.10
N VAL A 196 -20.67 -10.77 3.09
CA VAL A 196 -21.55 -11.41 2.10
C VAL A 196 -22.93 -10.75 2.11
N ALA A 197 -23.56 -10.62 3.29
CA ALA A 197 -24.87 -10.00 3.42
C ALA A 197 -24.88 -8.53 2.95
N GLU A 198 -23.83 -7.77 3.28
CA GLU A 198 -23.65 -6.38 2.82
C GLU A 198 -23.60 -6.29 1.28
N ILE A 199 -22.79 -7.14 0.65
CA ILE A 199 -22.62 -7.13 -0.81
C ILE A 199 -23.92 -7.54 -1.50
N THR A 200 -24.58 -8.63 -1.06
CA THR A 200 -25.84 -9.11 -1.61
C THR A 200 -26.93 -8.03 -1.55
N LYS A 201 -27.09 -7.39 -0.39
CA LYS A 201 -28.05 -6.30 -0.23
C LYS A 201 -27.76 -5.13 -1.18
N ARG A 202 -26.50 -4.79 -1.38
CA ARG A 202 -26.10 -3.70 -2.31
C ARG A 202 -26.44 -4.05 -3.75
N GLU A 203 -26.21 -5.31 -4.18
CA GLU A 203 -26.54 -5.78 -5.51
C GLU A 203 -28.05 -5.83 -5.76
N GLU A 204 -28.85 -6.26 -4.78
CA GLU A 204 -30.30 -6.22 -4.85
C GLU A 204 -30.85 -4.79 -5.01
N LEU A 205 -30.27 -3.82 -4.28
CA LEU A 205 -30.66 -2.42 -4.39
C LEU A 205 -30.28 -1.79 -5.74
N ALA A 206 -29.17 -2.23 -6.33
CA ALA A 206 -28.70 -1.75 -7.63
C ALA A 206 -29.49 -2.34 -8.81
N SER A 207 -30.22 -3.44 -8.60
CA SER A 207 -31.05 -4.12 -9.62
C SER A 207 -32.49 -3.62 -9.67
N ARG A 208 -32.91 -2.77 -8.72
CA ARG A 208 -34.21 -2.09 -8.66
C ARG A 208 -34.19 -0.73 -9.34
#